data_dd222c2eded54728657b23b1b5f7e9e7
#
_entry.id   dd222c2eded54728657b23b1b5f7e9e7
#
_cell.length_a   1.000
_cell.length_b   1.000
_cell.length_c   1.000
_cell.angle_alpha   90.00
_cell.angle_beta   90.00
_cell.angle_gamma   90.00
#
_symmetry.space_group_name_H-M   'P 1'
#
loop_
_entity.id
_entity.type
_entity.pdbx_description
1 polymer ?
#
loop_
_entity_poly.entity_id
_entity_poly.type
_entity_poly.pdbx_seq_one_letter_code
_entity_poly.pdbx_strand_id
1 'polypeptide(L)'
;MSDISAGAQDTSLSLDLALTIRHDGHGGVADDLDRPEALTAWVRERAGALPDAAGFEADATALAEVREVRAAVRALFAHAVRPAAPSPADADRLLPVSEAVRRLNAAAALAPTVPVLTWAEGAAPLVRHEARTAAPAPDLLTAALARAAVAFLASEDRERLRSCHAPRCVRYFLKDHPRQEWCKPSCGNRARVARHHERHRAEA
;
A
#
# COMPACT_ATOMS: atom_id res chain seq x y z
N MET A 1 20.46 11.50 6.88
CA MET A 1 19.62 10.51 7.58
C MET A 1 18.13 10.76 7.45
N SER A 2 17.68 11.96 7.06
CA SER A 2 16.25 12.30 6.99
C SER A 2 15.53 11.78 5.74
N ASP A 3 16.25 11.53 4.65
CA ASP A 3 15.67 10.96 3.41
C ASP A 3 15.23 9.49 3.59
N ILE A 4 15.93 8.76 4.45
CA ILE A 4 15.59 7.37 4.81
C ILE A 4 14.26 7.30 5.59
N SER A 5 13.95 8.33 6.38
CA SER A 5 12.71 8.37 7.19
C SER A 5 11.47 8.63 6.32
N ALA A 6 11.54 9.56 5.37
CA ALA A 6 10.43 9.87 4.45
C ALA A 6 10.14 8.70 3.51
N GLY A 7 11.17 8.14 2.87
CA GLY A 7 11.02 6.96 2.02
C GLY A 7 10.46 5.74 2.75
N ALA A 8 10.86 5.52 4.01
CA ALA A 8 10.32 4.44 4.84
C ALA A 8 8.84 4.65 5.19
N GLN A 9 8.40 5.90 5.42
CA GLN A 9 7.00 6.24 5.66
C GLN A 9 6.15 6.03 4.39
N ASP A 10 6.63 6.47 3.24
CA ASP A 10 5.94 6.29 1.95
C ASP A 10 5.80 4.80 1.60
N THR A 11 6.85 4.03 1.82
CA THR A 11 6.85 2.57 1.63
C THR A 11 5.82 1.90 2.54
N SER A 12 5.81 2.26 3.84
CA SER A 12 4.86 1.72 4.81
C SER A 12 3.42 2.08 4.43
N LEU A 13 3.15 3.34 4.11
CA LEU A 13 1.81 3.83 3.79
C LEU A 13 1.22 3.16 2.55
N SER A 14 2.04 2.96 1.50
CA SER A 14 1.62 2.29 0.28
C SER A 14 1.27 0.82 0.51
N LEU A 15 2.09 0.12 1.30
CA LEU A 15 1.81 -1.25 1.71
C LEU A 15 0.59 -1.33 2.60
N ASP A 16 0.46 -0.46 3.59
CA ASP A 16 -0.68 -0.42 4.50
C ASP A 16 -2.00 -0.26 3.75
N LEU A 17 -2.02 0.65 2.75
CA LEU A 17 -3.20 0.82 1.89
C LEU A 17 -3.51 -0.46 1.10
N ALA A 18 -2.51 -1.06 0.48
CA ALA A 18 -2.69 -2.30 -0.27
C ALA A 18 -3.16 -3.47 0.62
N LEU A 19 -2.75 -3.49 1.89
CA LEU A 19 -3.04 -4.53 2.87
C LEU A 19 -4.41 -4.40 3.54
N THR A 20 -5.17 -3.35 3.29
CA THR A 20 -6.59 -3.23 3.68
C THR A 20 -7.47 -4.26 2.97
N ILE A 21 -6.98 -4.85 1.87
CA ILE A 21 -7.54 -6.07 1.30
C ILE A 21 -6.87 -7.27 1.97
N ARG A 22 -7.63 -8.07 2.68
CA ARG A 22 -7.13 -9.23 3.44
C ARG A 22 -7.98 -10.48 3.20
N HIS A 23 -7.47 -11.62 3.62
CA HIS A 23 -8.21 -12.87 3.63
C HIS A 23 -9.28 -12.85 4.74
N ASP A 24 -10.51 -13.27 4.43
CA ASP A 24 -11.65 -13.26 5.35
C ASP A 24 -11.68 -14.40 6.38
N GLY A 25 -10.76 -15.36 6.27
CA GLY A 25 -10.72 -16.58 7.10
C GLY A 25 -11.43 -17.77 6.48
N HIS A 26 -12.35 -17.57 5.55
CA HIS A 26 -13.24 -18.60 4.98
C HIS A 26 -12.95 -18.96 3.53
N GLY A 27 -11.91 -18.42 2.93
CA GLY A 27 -11.51 -18.69 1.54
C GLY A 27 -11.79 -17.52 0.59
N GLY A 28 -12.41 -16.46 1.07
CA GLY A 28 -12.67 -15.21 0.36
C GLY A 28 -11.74 -14.07 0.78
N VAL A 29 -12.15 -12.88 0.40
CA VAL A 29 -11.43 -11.62 0.63
C VAL A 29 -12.32 -10.67 1.42
N ALA A 30 -11.76 -10.03 2.45
CA ALA A 30 -12.38 -8.96 3.21
C ALA A 30 -11.73 -7.61 2.86
N ASP A 31 -12.50 -6.55 2.94
CA ASP A 31 -12.08 -5.17 2.75
C ASP A 31 -12.17 -4.42 4.08
N ASP A 32 -11.03 -4.00 4.63
CA ASP A 32 -11.00 -3.23 5.88
C ASP A 32 -11.48 -1.78 5.68
N LEU A 33 -11.57 -1.32 4.44
CA LEU A 33 -12.17 -0.03 4.06
C LEU A 33 -13.55 -0.27 3.44
N ASP A 34 -14.46 -0.94 4.17
CA ASP A 34 -15.78 -1.31 3.68
C ASP A 34 -16.82 -0.20 3.80
N ARG A 35 -16.59 0.78 4.69
CA ARG A 35 -17.48 1.92 4.97
C ARG A 35 -16.68 3.17 5.39
N PRO A 36 -17.28 4.37 5.34
CA PRO A 36 -16.59 5.64 5.66
C PRO A 36 -15.96 5.67 7.06
N GLU A 37 -16.62 5.12 8.07
CA GLU A 37 -16.12 5.10 9.44
C GLU A 37 -14.84 4.25 9.56
N ALA A 38 -14.74 3.18 8.77
CA ALA A 38 -13.53 2.36 8.71
C ALA A 38 -12.36 3.11 8.09
N LEU A 39 -12.60 3.91 7.04
CA LEU A 39 -11.59 4.80 6.47
C LEU A 39 -11.18 5.88 7.49
N THR A 40 -12.13 6.50 8.18
CA THR A 40 -11.87 7.48 9.24
C THR A 40 -10.93 6.89 10.30
N ALA A 41 -11.22 5.71 10.81
CA ALA A 41 -10.38 5.03 11.81
C ALA A 41 -8.99 4.73 11.25
N TRP A 42 -8.90 4.20 10.04
CA TRP A 42 -7.64 3.85 9.37
C TRP A 42 -6.73 5.07 9.18
N VAL A 43 -7.30 6.24 8.81
CA VAL A 43 -6.58 7.51 8.65
C VAL A 43 -6.07 8.02 9.99
N ARG A 44 -6.91 8.04 11.03
CA ARG A 44 -6.53 8.53 12.37
C ARG A 44 -5.44 7.70 13.02
N GLU A 45 -5.41 6.39 12.80
CA GLU A 45 -4.30 5.52 13.24
C GLU A 45 -2.96 5.89 12.60
N ARG A 46 -2.97 6.66 11.49
CA ARG A 46 -1.79 7.07 10.71
C ARG A 46 -1.52 8.58 10.78
N ALA A 47 -1.96 9.23 11.84
CA ALA A 47 -1.82 10.69 12.03
C ALA A 47 -0.37 11.20 11.91
N GLY A 48 0.64 10.36 12.16
CA GLY A 48 2.04 10.71 11.97
C GLY A 48 2.54 10.70 10.52
N ALA A 49 1.78 10.08 9.61
CA ALA A 49 2.15 9.90 8.20
C ALA A 49 1.20 10.60 7.22
N LEU A 50 -0.01 10.97 7.66
CA LEU A 50 -1.04 11.57 6.82
C LEU A 50 -1.36 13.00 7.27
N PRO A 51 -1.58 13.94 6.34
CA PRO A 51 -1.96 15.31 6.67
C PRO A 51 -3.36 15.33 7.28
N ASP A 52 -3.57 16.22 8.25
CA ASP A 52 -4.87 16.51 8.90
C ASP A 52 -5.64 15.27 9.42
N ALA A 53 -4.93 14.17 9.64
CA ALA A 53 -5.53 12.87 9.98
C ALA A 53 -6.34 12.91 11.29
N ALA A 54 -5.94 13.72 12.27
CA ALA A 54 -6.59 13.75 13.59
C ALA A 54 -8.05 14.24 13.52
N GLY A 55 -8.34 15.20 12.63
CA GLY A 55 -9.66 15.77 12.41
C GLY A 55 -10.41 15.18 11.21
N PHE A 56 -9.81 14.20 10.52
CA PHE A 56 -10.40 13.65 9.31
C PHE A 56 -11.65 12.83 9.62
N GLU A 57 -12.69 13.08 8.82
CA GLU A 57 -13.92 12.29 8.77
C GLU A 57 -14.25 11.97 7.32
N ALA A 58 -14.32 10.69 7.01
CA ALA A 58 -14.62 10.21 5.67
C ALA A 58 -16.11 10.24 5.40
N ASP A 59 -16.45 10.58 4.18
CA ASP A 59 -17.75 10.32 3.57
C ASP A 59 -17.67 9.22 2.50
N ALA A 60 -18.78 8.94 1.82
CA ALA A 60 -18.83 7.93 0.77
C ALA A 60 -17.94 8.30 -0.44
N THR A 61 -17.78 9.59 -0.73
CA THR A 61 -16.95 10.09 -1.84
C THR A 61 -15.48 9.86 -1.54
N ALA A 62 -14.99 10.29 -0.37
CA ALA A 62 -13.63 10.08 0.09
C ALA A 62 -13.27 8.58 0.12
N LEU A 63 -14.19 7.73 0.59
CA LEU A 63 -14.01 6.28 0.58
C LEU A 63 -13.84 5.74 -0.85
N ALA A 64 -14.68 6.19 -1.78
CA ALA A 64 -14.60 5.76 -3.18
C ALA A 64 -13.27 6.17 -3.81
N GLU A 65 -12.82 7.40 -3.61
CA GLU A 65 -11.55 7.91 -4.13
C GLU A 65 -10.33 7.15 -3.57
N VAL A 66 -10.31 6.89 -2.26
CA VAL A 66 -9.23 6.10 -1.64
C VAL A 66 -9.21 4.66 -2.17
N ARG A 67 -10.37 4.05 -2.40
CA ARG A 67 -10.47 2.72 -3.02
C ARG A 67 -9.97 2.71 -4.46
N GLU A 68 -10.20 3.79 -5.23
CA GLU A 68 -9.67 3.95 -6.59
C GLU A 68 -8.13 4.05 -6.58
N VAL A 69 -7.54 4.83 -5.66
CA VAL A 69 -6.08 4.87 -5.45
C VAL A 69 -5.57 3.50 -5.07
N ARG A 70 -6.21 2.82 -4.13
CA ARG A 70 -5.83 1.45 -3.72
C ARG A 70 -5.87 0.46 -4.88
N ALA A 71 -6.89 0.53 -5.72
CA ALA A 71 -7.00 -0.33 -6.91
C ALA A 71 -5.83 -0.09 -7.88
N ALA A 72 -5.44 1.17 -8.09
CA ALA A 72 -4.29 1.52 -8.91
C ALA A 72 -2.97 1.03 -8.28
N VAL A 73 -2.78 1.22 -6.97
CA VAL A 73 -1.61 0.71 -6.22
C VAL A 73 -1.50 -0.81 -6.37
N ARG A 74 -2.58 -1.55 -6.14
CA ARG A 74 -2.56 -3.02 -6.24
C ARG A 74 -2.28 -3.50 -7.67
N ALA A 75 -2.81 -2.83 -8.69
CA ALA A 75 -2.50 -3.14 -10.08
C ALA A 75 -1.01 -2.95 -10.41
N LEU A 76 -0.40 -1.87 -9.91
CA LEU A 76 1.03 -1.61 -10.12
C LEU A 76 1.91 -2.54 -9.26
N PHE A 77 1.48 -2.93 -8.07
CA PHE A 77 2.17 -3.95 -7.27
C PHE A 77 2.16 -5.31 -8.00
N ALA A 78 1.02 -5.71 -8.55
CA ALA A 78 0.91 -6.91 -9.36
C ALA A 78 1.82 -6.89 -10.59
N HIS A 79 2.01 -5.72 -11.20
CA HIS A 79 2.97 -5.54 -12.30
C HIS A 79 4.43 -5.61 -11.80
N ALA A 80 4.74 -4.97 -10.68
CA ALA A 80 6.09 -4.89 -10.13
C ALA A 80 6.63 -6.24 -9.63
N VAL A 81 5.78 -7.16 -9.17
CA VAL A 81 6.22 -8.49 -8.70
C VAL A 81 6.51 -9.47 -9.83
N ARG A 82 6.23 -9.12 -11.10
CA ARG A 82 6.53 -10.00 -12.25
C ARG A 82 8.01 -10.38 -12.31
N PRO A 83 8.37 -11.61 -12.74
CA PRO A 83 7.51 -12.64 -13.37
C PRO A 83 6.68 -13.47 -12.37
N ALA A 84 6.78 -13.22 -11.05
CA ALA A 84 5.93 -13.91 -10.08
C ALA A 84 4.45 -13.56 -10.28
N ALA A 85 3.56 -14.46 -9.88
CA ALA A 85 2.12 -14.21 -9.94
C ALA A 85 1.72 -13.06 -8.98
N PRO A 86 0.66 -12.30 -9.29
CA PRO A 86 0.12 -11.29 -8.39
C PRO A 86 -0.50 -11.92 -7.13
N SER A 87 -0.96 -11.07 -6.21
CA SER A 87 -1.79 -11.54 -5.11
C SER A 87 -3.04 -12.27 -5.61
N PRO A 88 -3.44 -13.39 -4.98
CA PRO A 88 -4.67 -14.11 -5.38
C PRO A 88 -5.94 -13.25 -5.33
N ALA A 89 -5.97 -12.20 -4.51
CA ALA A 89 -7.10 -11.25 -4.46
C ALA A 89 -7.22 -10.38 -5.72
N ASP A 90 -6.16 -10.31 -6.53
CA ASP A 90 -6.08 -9.41 -7.68
C ASP A 90 -6.23 -10.14 -9.02
N ALA A 91 -6.29 -11.48 -9.03
CA ALA A 91 -6.18 -12.29 -10.25
C ALA A 91 -7.15 -11.88 -11.38
N ASP A 92 -8.39 -11.45 -11.03
CA ASP A 92 -9.47 -11.18 -11.98
C ASP A 92 -9.91 -9.71 -12.02
N ARG A 93 -9.21 -8.78 -11.32
CA ARG A 93 -9.69 -7.41 -11.09
C ARG A 93 -8.65 -6.32 -11.29
N LEU A 94 -7.55 -6.62 -11.94
CA LEU A 94 -6.47 -5.64 -12.12
C LEU A 94 -6.80 -4.63 -13.21
N LEU A 95 -6.56 -3.36 -12.90
CA LEU A 95 -6.55 -2.30 -13.88
C LEU A 95 -5.39 -2.53 -14.88
N PRO A 96 -5.55 -2.13 -16.15
CA PRO A 96 -4.42 -1.99 -17.05
C PRO A 96 -3.36 -1.07 -16.45
N VAL A 97 -2.07 -1.37 -16.64
CA VAL A 97 -0.96 -0.59 -16.08
C VAL A 97 -1.05 0.90 -16.45
N SER A 98 -1.34 1.20 -17.71
CA SER A 98 -1.49 2.59 -18.19
C SER A 98 -2.61 3.33 -17.46
N GLU A 99 -3.72 2.67 -17.21
CA GLU A 99 -4.86 3.22 -16.46
C GLU A 99 -4.49 3.44 -14.98
N ALA A 100 -3.82 2.48 -14.34
CA ALA A 100 -3.36 2.60 -12.97
C ALA A 100 -2.39 3.77 -12.79
N VAL A 101 -1.43 3.93 -13.70
CA VAL A 101 -0.50 5.07 -13.71
C VAL A 101 -1.25 6.39 -13.89
N ARG A 102 -2.20 6.45 -14.82
CA ARG A 102 -3.01 7.65 -15.05
C ARG A 102 -3.79 8.05 -13.80
N ARG A 103 -4.43 7.08 -13.12
CA ARG A 103 -5.19 7.31 -11.88
C ARG A 103 -4.31 7.82 -10.74
N LEU A 104 -3.15 7.22 -10.50
CA LEU A 104 -2.23 7.69 -9.47
C LEU A 104 -1.73 9.11 -9.74
N ASN A 105 -1.37 9.42 -10.99
CA ASN A 105 -0.92 10.76 -11.35
C ASN A 105 -2.05 11.79 -11.18
N ALA A 106 -3.28 11.46 -11.58
CA ALA A 106 -4.44 12.32 -11.38
C ALA A 106 -4.73 12.55 -9.90
N ALA A 107 -4.71 11.51 -9.09
CA ALA A 107 -4.90 11.60 -7.64
C ALA A 107 -3.81 12.46 -6.97
N ALA A 108 -2.53 12.28 -7.33
CA ALA A 108 -1.44 13.09 -6.81
C ALA A 108 -1.57 14.58 -7.16
N ALA A 109 -2.19 14.89 -8.29
CA ALA A 109 -2.41 16.26 -8.75
C ALA A 109 -3.57 16.99 -8.06
N LEU A 110 -4.42 16.32 -7.27
CA LEU A 110 -5.50 16.95 -6.52
C LEU A 110 -4.98 17.98 -5.50
N ALA A 111 -3.84 17.71 -4.89
CA ALA A 111 -3.18 18.62 -3.95
C ALA A 111 -1.68 18.71 -4.27
N PRO A 112 -1.27 19.53 -5.26
CA PRO A 112 0.12 19.66 -5.63
C PRO A 112 0.99 20.18 -4.51
N THR A 113 2.18 19.62 -4.35
CA THR A 113 3.15 20.06 -3.35
C THR A 113 4.44 20.51 -4.02
N VAL A 114 5.21 21.36 -3.35
CA VAL A 114 6.57 21.75 -3.74
C VAL A 114 7.55 21.32 -2.67
N PRO A 115 8.76 20.89 -3.04
CA PRO A 115 9.82 20.65 -2.07
C PRO A 115 10.28 21.96 -1.43
N VAL A 116 10.37 21.99 -0.11
CA VAL A 116 10.91 23.10 0.67
C VAL A 116 12.08 22.59 1.48
N LEU A 117 13.24 23.19 1.28
CA LEU A 117 14.45 22.86 2.04
C LEU A 117 14.46 23.63 3.35
N THR A 118 14.64 22.93 4.45
CA THR A 118 14.96 23.50 5.76
C THR A 118 16.32 23.02 6.23
N TRP A 119 17.16 23.96 6.69
CA TRP A 119 18.50 23.65 7.19
C TRP A 119 18.83 24.52 8.39
N ALA A 120 18.66 23.99 9.59
CA ALA A 120 19.05 24.67 10.80
C ALA A 120 20.54 24.46 11.07
N GLU A 121 21.17 25.44 11.74
CA GLU A 121 22.58 25.37 12.11
C GLU A 121 22.85 24.13 12.99
N GLY A 122 23.88 23.38 12.63
CA GLY A 122 24.25 22.14 13.34
C GLY A 122 23.37 20.91 13.06
N ALA A 123 22.34 21.05 12.21
CA ALA A 123 21.47 19.93 11.80
C ALA A 123 21.74 19.50 10.36
N ALA A 124 21.27 18.30 9.99
CA ALA A 124 21.24 17.91 8.59
C ALA A 124 20.12 18.65 7.82
N PRO A 125 20.29 18.91 6.51
CA PRO A 125 19.22 19.48 5.70
C PRO A 125 18.02 18.54 5.65
N LEU A 126 16.82 19.10 5.64
CA LEU A 126 15.55 18.38 5.55
C LEU A 126 14.71 18.96 4.41
N VAL A 127 14.19 18.09 3.56
CA VAL A 127 13.20 18.47 2.55
C VAL A 127 11.80 18.11 3.08
N ARG A 128 10.89 19.06 2.98
CA ARG A 128 9.46 18.86 3.22
C ARG A 128 8.69 19.17 1.96
N HIS A 129 7.59 18.48 1.76
CA HIS A 129 6.66 18.77 0.67
C HIS A 129 5.50 19.59 1.22
N GLU A 130 5.40 20.86 0.79
CA GLU A 130 4.37 21.78 1.25
C GLU A 130 3.32 21.97 0.15
N ALA A 131 2.04 21.99 0.55
CA ALA A 131 0.94 22.27 -0.36
C ALA A 131 1.04 23.71 -0.88
N ARG A 132 0.86 23.91 -2.19
CA ARG A 132 0.87 25.23 -2.81
C ARG A 132 -0.43 25.99 -2.63
N THR A 133 -1.52 25.27 -2.50
CA THR A 133 -2.88 25.81 -2.36
C THR A 133 -3.63 25.03 -1.31
N ALA A 134 -4.59 25.67 -0.67
CA ALA A 134 -5.52 24.98 0.19
C ALA A 134 -6.36 24.00 -0.66
N ALA A 135 -6.53 22.79 -0.15
CA ALA A 135 -7.36 21.77 -0.76
C ALA A 135 -8.25 21.11 0.31
N PRO A 136 -9.41 20.56 -0.07
CA PRO A 136 -10.24 19.82 0.85
C PRO A 136 -9.49 18.64 1.50
N ALA A 137 -9.84 18.28 2.72
CA ALA A 137 -9.18 17.19 3.45
C ALA A 137 -9.22 15.83 2.67
N PRO A 138 -10.31 15.46 1.97
CA PRO A 138 -10.31 14.28 1.12
C PRO A 138 -9.27 14.32 -0.01
N ASP A 139 -9.13 15.47 -0.69
CA ASP A 139 -8.14 15.65 -1.76
C ASP A 139 -6.71 15.57 -1.21
N LEU A 140 -6.46 16.17 -0.04
CA LEU A 140 -5.17 16.09 0.65
C LEU A 140 -4.80 14.64 0.97
N LEU A 141 -5.75 13.86 1.50
CA LEU A 141 -5.58 12.43 1.79
C LEU A 141 -5.29 11.64 0.52
N THR A 142 -6.16 11.76 -0.48
CA THR A 142 -6.08 11.03 -1.74
C THR A 142 -4.75 11.32 -2.45
N ALA A 143 -4.34 12.59 -2.50
CA ALA A 143 -3.06 12.99 -3.08
C ALA A 143 -1.85 12.51 -2.27
N ALA A 144 -1.92 12.51 -0.94
CA ALA A 144 -0.85 11.98 -0.08
C ALA A 144 -0.64 10.49 -0.30
N LEU A 145 -1.71 9.69 -0.35
CA LEU A 145 -1.66 8.25 -0.63
C LEU A 145 -1.09 7.96 -2.02
N ALA A 146 -1.50 8.73 -3.02
CA ALA A 146 -1.00 8.58 -4.38
C ALA A 146 0.49 8.94 -4.49
N ARG A 147 0.94 10.03 -3.85
CA ARG A 147 2.37 10.42 -3.82
C ARG A 147 3.23 9.37 -3.11
N ALA A 148 2.78 8.85 -1.98
CA ALA A 148 3.47 7.77 -1.29
C ALA A 148 3.64 6.54 -2.20
N ALA A 149 2.60 6.17 -2.94
CA ALA A 149 2.68 5.07 -3.89
C ALA A 149 3.63 5.35 -5.06
N VAL A 150 3.63 6.57 -5.59
CA VAL A 150 4.58 6.99 -6.65
C VAL A 150 6.02 6.95 -6.13
N ALA A 151 6.28 7.49 -4.94
CA ALA A 151 7.61 7.47 -4.32
C ALA A 151 8.09 6.04 -4.09
N PHE A 152 7.26 5.17 -3.52
CA PHE A 152 7.58 3.75 -3.34
C PHE A 152 7.90 3.04 -4.66
N LEU A 153 7.06 3.21 -5.68
CA LEU A 153 7.24 2.54 -6.98
C LEU A 153 8.49 3.03 -7.73
N ALA A 154 8.96 4.24 -7.44
CA ALA A 154 10.20 4.80 -7.97
C ALA A 154 11.43 4.47 -7.13
N SER A 155 11.27 3.93 -5.91
CA SER A 155 12.37 3.60 -5.01
C SER A 155 12.95 2.22 -5.27
N GLU A 156 14.13 1.95 -4.68
CA GLU A 156 14.77 0.64 -4.68
C GLU A 156 13.94 -0.42 -3.91
N ASP A 157 13.13 0.00 -2.94
CA ASP A 157 12.26 -0.89 -2.17
C ASP A 157 11.25 -1.65 -3.04
N ARG A 158 10.88 -1.09 -4.21
CA ARG A 158 10.07 -1.81 -5.21
C ARG A 158 10.69 -3.16 -5.58
N GLU A 159 12.01 -3.26 -5.65
CA GLU A 159 12.69 -4.51 -6.03
C GLU A 159 12.54 -5.61 -4.95
N ARG A 160 12.22 -5.20 -3.73
CA ARG A 160 11.96 -6.09 -2.59
C ARG A 160 10.51 -6.52 -2.50
N LEU A 161 9.61 -5.90 -3.28
CA LEU A 161 8.18 -6.20 -3.24
C LEU A 161 7.90 -7.63 -3.73
N ARG A 162 7.08 -8.34 -2.98
CA ARG A 162 6.64 -9.71 -3.28
C ARG A 162 5.17 -9.89 -2.98
N SER A 163 4.53 -10.82 -3.68
CA SER A 163 3.22 -11.36 -3.33
C SER A 163 3.39 -12.63 -2.50
N CYS A 164 2.56 -12.81 -1.47
CA CYS A 164 2.60 -14.00 -0.63
C CYS A 164 1.68 -15.08 -1.20
N HIS A 165 2.27 -16.23 -1.58
CA HIS A 165 1.55 -17.37 -2.14
C HIS A 165 1.23 -18.49 -1.12
N ALA A 166 1.31 -18.19 0.19
CA ALA A 166 0.82 -19.12 1.19
C ALA A 166 -0.68 -19.34 1.02
N PRO A 167 -1.18 -20.56 1.24
CA PRO A 167 -2.61 -20.83 1.16
C PRO A 167 -3.44 -19.77 1.90
N ARG A 168 -4.45 -19.23 1.25
CA ARG A 168 -5.35 -18.21 1.78
C ARG A 168 -4.66 -16.87 2.11
N CYS A 169 -3.47 -16.56 1.61
CA CYS A 169 -2.84 -15.26 1.79
C CYS A 169 -3.01 -14.40 0.54
N VAL A 170 -3.38 -13.13 0.75
CA VAL A 170 -3.62 -12.16 -0.32
C VAL A 170 -2.74 -10.90 -0.14
N ARG A 171 -1.65 -11.01 0.60
CA ARG A 171 -0.80 -9.87 0.97
C ARG A 171 0.34 -9.67 -0.02
N TYR A 172 0.65 -8.40 -0.24
CA TYR A 172 1.99 -7.97 -0.67
C TYR A 172 2.88 -7.75 0.55
N PHE A 173 4.18 -7.86 0.40
CA PHE A 173 5.16 -7.62 1.47
C PHE A 173 6.51 -7.26 0.88
N LEU A 174 7.35 -6.60 1.67
CA LEU A 174 8.76 -6.41 1.35
C LEU A 174 9.56 -7.60 1.84
N LYS A 175 10.42 -8.10 0.99
CA LYS A 175 11.37 -9.15 1.33
C LYS A 175 12.55 -8.54 2.07
N ASP A 176 12.65 -8.80 3.38
CA ASP A 176 13.72 -8.27 4.24
C ASP A 176 14.96 -9.17 4.27
N HIS A 177 14.80 -10.44 3.91
CA HIS A 177 15.89 -11.41 3.94
C HIS A 177 15.87 -12.31 2.68
N PRO A 178 17.04 -12.66 2.09
CA PRO A 178 17.10 -13.48 0.87
C PRO A 178 16.33 -14.80 0.94
N ARG A 179 16.25 -15.43 2.12
CA ARG A 179 15.52 -16.68 2.34
C ARG A 179 14.04 -16.51 2.70
N GLN A 180 13.53 -15.28 2.77
CA GLN A 180 12.13 -15.04 3.10
C GLN A 180 11.25 -15.38 1.90
N GLU A 181 10.38 -16.37 2.06
CA GLU A 181 9.39 -16.81 1.05
C GLU A 181 7.98 -16.29 1.37
N TRP A 182 7.70 -16.00 2.65
CA TRP A 182 6.35 -15.70 3.15
C TRP A 182 6.31 -14.36 3.87
N CYS A 183 5.16 -13.68 3.80
CA CYS A 183 4.99 -12.39 4.46
C CYS A 183 5.08 -12.45 6.00
N LYS A 184 4.86 -13.64 6.60
CA LYS A 184 4.96 -13.88 8.05
C LYS A 184 5.13 -15.38 8.36
N PRO A 185 5.65 -15.74 9.55
CA PRO A 185 5.89 -17.14 9.95
C PRO A 185 4.65 -18.04 9.87
N SER A 186 3.48 -17.52 10.21
CA SER A 186 2.22 -18.28 10.13
C SER A 186 1.83 -18.65 8.69
N CYS A 187 2.24 -17.86 7.69
CA CYS A 187 2.08 -18.21 6.28
C CYS A 187 2.99 -19.38 5.88
N GLY A 188 4.22 -19.39 6.34
CA GLY A 188 5.14 -20.52 6.14
C GLY A 188 4.63 -21.82 6.78
N ASN A 189 4.04 -21.72 7.97
CA ASN A 189 3.41 -22.88 8.63
C ASN A 189 2.25 -23.43 7.79
N ARG A 190 1.34 -22.57 7.31
CA ARG A 190 0.23 -23.00 6.45
C ARG A 190 0.71 -23.67 5.15
N ALA A 191 1.75 -23.12 4.53
CA ALA A 191 2.33 -23.69 3.32
C ALA A 191 2.93 -25.08 3.56
N ARG A 192 3.58 -25.29 4.72
CA ARG A 192 4.11 -26.61 5.11
C ARG A 192 3.00 -27.63 5.33
N VAL A 193 1.95 -27.24 6.06
CA VAL A 193 0.80 -28.10 6.30
C VAL A 193 0.09 -28.48 5.01
N ALA A 194 -0.15 -27.52 4.12
CA ALA A 194 -0.76 -27.79 2.81
C ALA A 194 0.06 -28.81 1.98
N ARG A 195 1.38 -28.63 1.87
CA ARG A 195 2.28 -29.56 1.17
C ARG A 195 2.30 -30.96 1.79
N HIS A 196 2.16 -31.06 3.11
CA HIS A 196 2.05 -32.35 3.79
C HIS A 196 0.75 -33.08 3.40
N HIS A 197 -0.38 -32.39 3.43
CA HIS A 197 -1.67 -32.95 3.04
C HIS A 197 -1.73 -33.36 1.58
N GLU A 198 -1.12 -32.58 0.68
CA GLU A 198 -1.05 -32.91 -0.75
C GLU A 198 -0.28 -34.21 -1.00
N ARG A 199 0.87 -34.40 -0.33
CA ARG A 199 1.66 -35.64 -0.44
C ARG A 199 0.86 -36.87 0.01
N HIS A 200 0.22 -36.81 1.18
CA HIS A 200 -0.57 -37.92 1.69
C HIS A 200 -1.81 -38.23 0.84
N ARG A 201 -2.36 -37.23 0.14
CA ARG A 201 -3.48 -37.45 -0.78
C ARG A 201 -3.06 -38.04 -2.09
N ALA A 202 -1.82 -37.89 -2.52
CA ALA A 202 -1.25 -38.47 -3.72
C ALA A 202 -0.79 -39.92 -3.50
N GLU A 203 -0.62 -40.37 -2.25
CA GLU A 203 -0.20 -41.71 -1.84
C GLU A 203 -1.40 -42.64 -1.50
N ALA A 204 -2.62 -42.08 -1.42
CA ALA A 204 -3.87 -42.78 -1.11
C ALA A 204 -4.70 -43.03 -2.37
#